data_11f76a0773189c3f1ec1803105638bec
#
_entry.id   11f76a0773189c3f1ec1803105638bec
#
_cell.length_a   1.000
_cell.length_b   1.000
_cell.length_c   1.000
_cell.angle_alpha   90.00
_cell.angle_beta   90.00
_cell.angle_gamma   90.00
#
_symmetry.space_group_name_H-M   'P 1'
#
loop_
_entity.id
_entity.type
_entity.pdbx_description
1 polymer ?
#
loop_
_entity_poly.entity_id
_entity_poly.type
_entity_poly.pdbx_seq_one_letter_code
_entity_poly.pdbx_strand_id
1 'polypeptide(L)'
;DARYQQMAQLNVANIKELPEHERPPYIIVVVDELANLIVKNKTVEQNIVNLAQKARAAGIHMILATQSPDSATFTVQLRANIDARIALKVQRGTQSSIILDETGAEKLLGNGDMLVKYQQLNRSQMFRAQGPFTSNQDVEKVVSSWIQQAGEPEYVEGITESEEEESVESEDSDGSAQQLDAKFDQVVEYARSYCSSNKRLSVSELQTAFGFGYNRARKIHRQMQAQQIIDDKGFLIQ
;
A
#
# COMPACT_ATOMS: atom_id res chain seq x y z
N ASP A 1 -8.06 12.56 -14.07
CA ASP A 1 -8.61 13.37 -15.17
C ASP A 1 -7.64 13.51 -16.37
N ALA A 2 -6.32 13.71 -16.17
CA ALA A 2 -5.35 13.88 -17.27
C ALA A 2 -5.36 12.73 -18.29
N ARG A 3 -5.41 11.47 -17.83
CA ARG A 3 -5.47 10.30 -18.73
C ARG A 3 -6.72 10.27 -19.60
N TYR A 4 -7.85 10.64 -19.05
CA TYR A 4 -9.10 10.75 -19.81
C TYR A 4 -9.09 11.91 -20.82
N GLN A 5 -8.44 13.03 -20.46
CA GLN A 5 -8.24 14.14 -21.41
C GLN A 5 -7.36 13.71 -22.60
N GLN A 6 -6.27 12.98 -22.34
CA GLN A 6 -5.42 12.44 -23.39
C GLN A 6 -6.18 11.45 -24.29
N MET A 7 -6.95 10.52 -23.68
CA MET A 7 -7.77 9.58 -24.44
C MET A 7 -8.82 10.29 -25.29
N ALA A 8 -9.46 11.33 -24.76
CA ALA A 8 -10.46 12.12 -25.49
C ALA A 8 -9.84 12.89 -26.66
N GLN A 9 -8.64 13.46 -26.49
CA GLN A 9 -7.93 14.15 -27.56
C GLN A 9 -7.63 13.24 -28.76
N LEU A 10 -7.32 11.97 -28.50
CA LEU A 10 -7.02 10.97 -29.51
C LEU A 10 -8.24 10.11 -29.90
N ASN A 11 -9.42 10.45 -29.37
CA ASN A 11 -10.68 9.76 -29.63
C ASN A 11 -10.61 8.25 -29.41
N VAL A 12 -9.97 7.82 -28.33
CA VAL A 12 -9.87 6.40 -27.91
C VAL A 12 -10.64 6.15 -26.60
N ALA A 13 -11.16 4.94 -26.45
CA ALA A 13 -11.93 4.53 -25.29
C ALA A 13 -11.09 3.86 -24.20
N ASN A 14 -9.88 3.41 -24.53
CA ASN A 14 -9.00 2.68 -23.60
C ASN A 14 -7.55 3.09 -23.84
N ILE A 15 -6.74 3.20 -22.77
CA ILE A 15 -5.32 3.55 -22.91
C ILE A 15 -4.51 2.56 -23.77
N LYS A 16 -4.99 1.31 -23.89
CA LYS A 16 -4.37 0.30 -24.76
C LYS A 16 -4.43 0.67 -26.24
N GLU A 17 -5.36 1.52 -26.64
CA GLU A 17 -5.57 1.99 -28.00
C GLU A 17 -4.65 3.18 -28.34
N LEU A 18 -4.03 3.79 -27.30
CA LEU A 18 -3.04 4.83 -27.47
C LEU A 18 -1.78 4.27 -28.16
N PRO A 19 -1.09 5.07 -28.98
CA PRO A 19 0.23 4.74 -29.48
C PRO A 19 1.17 4.36 -28.33
N GLU A 20 2.05 3.38 -28.51
CA GLU A 20 2.89 2.85 -27.45
C GLU A 20 3.74 3.93 -26.75
N HIS A 21 4.29 4.88 -27.53
CA HIS A 21 5.10 5.98 -27.03
C HIS A 21 4.32 7.07 -26.28
N GLU A 22 2.98 7.09 -26.42
CA GLU A 22 2.08 8.03 -25.73
C GLU A 22 1.32 7.35 -24.58
N ARG A 23 1.47 6.04 -24.45
CA ARG A 23 0.73 5.26 -23.45
C ARG A 23 1.30 5.50 -22.06
N PRO A 24 0.52 6.07 -21.13
CA PRO A 24 0.97 6.21 -19.76
C PRO A 24 1.13 4.84 -19.09
N PRO A 25 2.05 4.69 -18.12
CA PRO A 25 2.24 3.43 -17.40
C PRO A 25 0.97 3.02 -16.65
N TYR A 26 0.76 1.73 -16.45
CA TYR A 26 -0.31 1.25 -15.58
C TYR A 26 -0.06 1.68 -14.14
N ILE A 27 -1.15 2.01 -13.42
CA ILE A 27 -1.12 2.26 -11.99
C ILE A 27 -1.78 1.08 -11.29
N ILE A 28 -1.08 0.49 -10.34
CA ILE A 28 -1.61 -0.56 -9.48
C ILE A 28 -1.72 -0.03 -8.07
N VAL A 29 -2.95 0.02 -7.55
CA VAL A 29 -3.24 0.43 -6.18
C VAL A 29 -3.47 -0.83 -5.37
N VAL A 30 -2.64 -1.05 -4.36
CA VAL A 30 -2.75 -2.20 -3.45
C VAL A 30 -3.14 -1.71 -2.06
N VAL A 31 -4.25 -2.25 -1.53
CA VAL A 31 -4.73 -1.99 -0.18
C VAL A 31 -4.71 -3.31 0.57
N ASP A 32 -3.83 -3.45 1.55
CA ASP A 32 -3.65 -4.67 2.33
C ASP A 32 -4.78 -4.90 3.34
N GLU A 33 -5.24 -3.85 4.03
CA GLU A 33 -6.38 -3.94 4.94
C GLU A 33 -7.37 -2.78 4.72
N LEU A 34 -8.37 -3.04 3.90
CA LEU A 34 -9.40 -2.07 3.52
C LEU A 34 -10.20 -1.54 4.72
N ALA A 35 -10.46 -2.40 5.72
CA ALA A 35 -11.22 -2.01 6.91
C ALA A 35 -10.56 -0.84 7.64
N ASN A 36 -9.24 -0.84 7.75
CA ASN A 36 -8.50 0.22 8.43
C ASN A 36 -8.62 1.58 7.73
N LEU A 37 -8.71 1.58 6.40
CA LEU A 37 -8.87 2.80 5.62
C LEU A 37 -10.28 3.38 5.74
N ILE A 38 -11.31 2.53 5.63
CA ILE A 38 -12.72 2.97 5.65
C ILE A 38 -13.10 3.48 7.04
N VAL A 39 -12.62 2.84 8.12
CA VAL A 39 -12.89 3.27 9.49
C VAL A 39 -12.29 4.65 9.77
N LYS A 40 -11.08 4.91 9.27
CA LYS A 40 -10.40 6.20 9.47
C LYS A 40 -11.05 7.34 8.67
N ASN A 41 -11.50 7.06 7.46
CA ASN A 41 -12.06 8.10 6.59
C ASN A 41 -13.15 7.54 5.66
N LYS A 42 -14.38 7.94 5.89
CA LYS A 42 -15.55 7.52 5.08
C LYS A 42 -15.50 8.00 3.62
N THR A 43 -14.77 9.07 3.32
CA THR A 43 -14.63 9.55 1.93
C THR A 43 -13.77 8.61 1.08
N VAL A 44 -12.90 7.81 1.71
CA VAL A 44 -12.07 6.81 1.03
C VAL A 44 -12.93 5.78 0.31
N GLU A 45 -14.00 5.29 0.93
CA GLU A 45 -14.94 4.36 0.28
C GLU A 45 -15.48 4.93 -1.04
N GLN A 46 -15.97 6.17 -1.01
CA GLN A 46 -16.53 6.83 -2.19
C GLN A 46 -15.46 7.00 -3.28
N ASN A 47 -14.23 7.31 -2.91
CA ASN A 47 -13.12 7.43 -3.84
C ASN A 47 -12.75 6.08 -4.47
N ILE A 48 -12.75 5.00 -3.70
CA ILE A 48 -12.51 3.64 -4.20
C ILE A 48 -13.63 3.23 -5.18
N VAL A 49 -14.88 3.49 -4.85
CA VAL A 49 -16.03 3.22 -5.75
C VAL A 49 -15.90 4.00 -7.05
N ASN A 50 -15.59 5.30 -6.98
CA ASN A 50 -15.38 6.14 -8.16
C ASN A 50 -14.23 5.63 -9.05
N LEU A 51 -13.13 5.20 -8.43
CA LEU A 51 -12.01 4.59 -9.15
C LEU A 51 -12.42 3.25 -9.79
N ALA A 52 -13.12 2.38 -9.06
CA ALA A 52 -13.59 1.09 -9.58
C ALA A 52 -14.48 1.28 -10.82
N GLN A 53 -15.35 2.29 -10.82
CA GLN A 53 -16.26 2.59 -11.93
C GLN A 53 -15.55 3.14 -13.17
N LYS A 54 -14.56 4.00 -12.98
CA LYS A 54 -14.02 4.83 -14.06
C LYS A 54 -12.58 4.48 -14.47
N ALA A 55 -11.77 3.95 -13.57
CA ALA A 55 -10.34 3.96 -13.75
C ALA A 55 -9.77 2.83 -14.63
N ARG A 56 -10.55 1.77 -14.88
CA ARG A 56 -10.11 0.59 -15.63
C ARG A 56 -9.66 0.92 -17.06
N ALA A 57 -10.45 1.71 -17.78
CA ALA A 57 -10.11 2.14 -19.13
C ALA A 57 -8.86 3.03 -19.17
N ALA A 58 -8.63 3.79 -18.10
CA ALA A 58 -7.45 4.63 -17.91
C ALA A 58 -6.21 3.88 -17.39
N GLY A 59 -6.26 2.53 -17.31
CA GLY A 59 -5.14 1.68 -16.89
C GLY A 59 -4.81 1.76 -15.41
N ILE A 60 -5.81 2.00 -14.56
CA ILE A 60 -5.65 1.94 -13.11
C ILE A 60 -6.35 0.68 -12.60
N HIS A 61 -5.61 -0.17 -11.90
CA HIS A 61 -6.11 -1.42 -11.35
C HIS A 61 -5.99 -1.39 -9.84
N MET A 62 -6.96 -1.99 -9.14
CA MET A 62 -6.97 -2.05 -7.69
C MET A 62 -6.96 -3.50 -7.20
N ILE A 63 -6.17 -3.75 -6.16
CA ILE A 63 -6.17 -4.99 -5.38
C ILE A 63 -6.53 -4.58 -3.96
N LEU A 64 -7.75 -4.94 -3.52
CA LEU A 64 -8.27 -4.59 -2.21
C LEU A 64 -8.36 -5.87 -1.38
N ALA A 65 -7.61 -5.92 -0.28
CA ALA A 65 -7.65 -7.02 0.66
C ALA A 65 -8.22 -6.59 2.00
N THR A 66 -8.76 -7.52 2.75
CA THR A 66 -9.17 -7.33 4.15
C THR A 66 -9.23 -8.66 4.88
N GLN A 67 -8.91 -8.65 6.16
CA GLN A 67 -9.10 -9.76 7.08
C GLN A 67 -10.46 -9.71 7.78
N SER A 68 -11.18 -8.57 7.67
CA SER A 68 -12.46 -8.33 8.32
C SER A 68 -13.58 -8.12 7.27
N PRO A 69 -14.08 -9.21 6.65
CA PRO A 69 -15.13 -9.12 5.65
C PRO A 69 -16.50 -8.94 6.31
N ASP A 70 -16.82 -7.72 6.68
CA ASP A 70 -18.11 -7.33 7.21
C ASP A 70 -18.86 -6.38 6.26
N SER A 71 -20.14 -6.16 6.51
CA SER A 71 -21.00 -5.31 5.67
C SER A 71 -20.68 -3.82 5.77
N ALA A 72 -19.98 -3.38 6.80
CA ALA A 72 -19.54 -1.99 6.95
C ALA A 72 -18.29 -1.72 6.09
N THR A 73 -17.40 -2.70 5.95
CA THR A 73 -16.21 -2.63 5.11
C THR A 73 -16.53 -2.95 3.65
N PHE A 74 -17.31 -4.01 3.40
CA PHE A 74 -17.73 -4.44 2.07
C PHE A 74 -19.19 -4.03 1.81
N THR A 75 -19.40 -2.75 1.59
CA THR A 75 -20.74 -2.22 1.31
C THR A 75 -21.31 -2.76 0.00
N VAL A 76 -22.63 -2.69 -0.14
CA VAL A 76 -23.31 -3.12 -1.39
C VAL A 76 -22.78 -2.34 -2.58
N GLN A 77 -22.50 -1.05 -2.41
CA GLN A 77 -22.01 -0.18 -3.47
C GLN A 77 -20.58 -0.58 -3.91
N LEU A 78 -19.70 -0.88 -2.97
CA LEU A 78 -18.35 -1.34 -3.27
C LEU A 78 -18.39 -2.70 -4.02
N ARG A 79 -19.17 -3.66 -3.52
CA ARG A 79 -19.32 -4.99 -4.13
C ARG A 79 -19.89 -4.96 -5.55
N ALA A 80 -20.80 -4.04 -5.82
CA ALA A 80 -21.40 -3.88 -7.16
C ALA A 80 -20.40 -3.39 -8.22
N ASN A 81 -19.28 -2.80 -7.80
CA ASN A 81 -18.27 -2.23 -8.69
C ASN A 81 -16.95 -3.05 -8.74
N ILE A 82 -16.87 -4.16 -7.98
CA ILE A 82 -15.72 -5.07 -8.00
C ILE A 82 -16.14 -6.38 -8.67
N ASP A 83 -15.68 -6.57 -9.90
CA ASP A 83 -16.06 -7.73 -10.75
C ASP A 83 -15.40 -9.03 -10.31
N ALA A 84 -14.14 -8.96 -9.85
CA ALA A 84 -13.37 -10.13 -9.44
C ALA A 84 -13.27 -10.18 -7.92
N ARG A 85 -13.70 -11.29 -7.33
CA ARG A 85 -13.66 -11.50 -5.89
C ARG A 85 -13.06 -12.85 -5.56
N ILE A 86 -12.19 -12.85 -4.57
CA ILE A 86 -11.51 -14.05 -4.08
C ILE A 86 -11.79 -14.16 -2.59
N ALA A 87 -12.33 -15.27 -2.16
CA ALA A 87 -12.45 -15.59 -0.74
C ALA A 87 -11.52 -16.73 -0.37
N LEU A 88 -10.62 -16.48 0.54
CA LEU A 88 -9.89 -17.48 1.29
C LEU A 88 -10.81 -18.02 2.40
N LYS A 89 -10.32 -18.98 3.20
CA LYS A 89 -11.08 -19.53 4.31
C LYS A 89 -11.54 -18.45 5.27
N VAL A 90 -12.85 -18.40 5.51
CA VAL A 90 -13.49 -17.54 6.51
C VAL A 90 -14.11 -18.39 7.63
N GLN A 91 -14.47 -17.75 8.74
CA GLN A 91 -15.00 -18.47 9.90
C GLN A 91 -16.50 -18.78 9.76
N ARG A 92 -17.27 -17.94 9.05
CA ARG A 92 -18.74 -18.01 9.00
C ARG A 92 -19.23 -17.89 7.57
N GLY A 93 -20.33 -18.59 7.24
CA GLY A 93 -20.99 -18.50 5.95
C GLY A 93 -21.49 -17.09 5.61
N THR A 94 -21.83 -16.28 6.63
CA THR A 94 -22.17 -14.85 6.44
C THR A 94 -21.02 -14.04 5.85
N GLN A 95 -19.78 -14.31 6.25
CA GLN A 95 -18.59 -13.65 5.70
C GLN A 95 -18.37 -14.09 4.25
N SER A 96 -18.56 -15.38 3.93
CA SER A 96 -18.55 -15.87 2.55
C SER A 96 -19.57 -15.13 1.70
N SER A 97 -20.81 -14.99 2.19
CA SER A 97 -21.88 -14.31 1.47
C SER A 97 -21.60 -12.80 1.27
N ILE A 98 -20.91 -12.16 2.21
CA ILE A 98 -20.48 -10.75 2.04
C ILE A 98 -19.46 -10.63 0.90
N ILE A 99 -18.51 -11.55 0.77
CA ILE A 99 -17.50 -11.49 -0.27
C ILE A 99 -18.05 -11.96 -1.62
N LEU A 100 -18.72 -13.12 -1.65
CA LEU A 100 -19.03 -13.85 -2.87
C LEU A 100 -20.53 -13.79 -3.26
N ASP A 101 -21.38 -13.21 -2.42
CA ASP A 101 -22.86 -13.29 -2.47
C ASP A 101 -23.39 -14.73 -2.27
N GLU A 102 -22.53 -15.67 -1.92
CA GLU A 102 -22.82 -17.09 -1.72
C GLU A 102 -22.00 -17.65 -0.56
N THR A 103 -22.52 -18.70 0.09
CA THR A 103 -21.80 -19.45 1.13
C THR A 103 -20.81 -20.44 0.50
N GLY A 104 -19.83 -20.89 1.27
CA GLY A 104 -18.88 -21.93 0.82
C GLY A 104 -17.44 -21.68 1.26
N ALA A 105 -17.03 -20.43 1.39
CA ALA A 105 -15.65 -20.12 1.82
C ALA A 105 -15.37 -20.55 3.27
N GLU A 106 -16.38 -20.72 4.11
CA GLU A 106 -16.27 -21.29 5.45
C GLU A 106 -15.87 -22.76 5.47
N LYS A 107 -16.04 -23.44 4.33
CA LYS A 107 -15.74 -24.88 4.17
C LYS A 107 -14.35 -25.11 3.54
N LEU A 108 -13.64 -24.07 3.18
CA LEU A 108 -12.30 -24.15 2.63
C LEU A 108 -11.30 -24.73 3.63
N LEU A 109 -10.26 -25.38 3.12
CA LEU A 109 -9.25 -26.03 3.95
C LEU A 109 -8.26 -25.06 4.60
N GLY A 110 -8.11 -23.86 4.04
CA GLY A 110 -7.05 -22.89 4.41
C GLY A 110 -5.80 -23.09 3.56
N ASN A 111 -4.67 -22.50 3.94
CA ASN A 111 -3.39 -22.64 3.26
C ASN A 111 -3.46 -22.33 1.75
N GLY A 112 -4.16 -21.27 1.37
CA GLY A 112 -4.28 -20.85 -0.01
C GLY A 112 -5.44 -21.48 -0.79
N ASP A 113 -6.24 -22.37 -0.17
CA ASP A 113 -7.49 -22.87 -0.76
C ASP A 113 -8.50 -21.71 -0.83
N MET A 114 -9.06 -21.46 -2.02
CA MET A 114 -9.86 -20.28 -2.30
C MET A 114 -11.05 -20.55 -3.20
N LEU A 115 -12.07 -19.71 -3.08
CA LEU A 115 -13.17 -19.58 -4.04
C LEU A 115 -13.01 -18.27 -4.80
N VAL A 116 -13.14 -18.35 -6.12
CA VAL A 116 -13.01 -17.21 -7.04
C VAL A 116 -14.32 -16.99 -7.78
N LYS A 117 -14.82 -15.76 -7.74
CA LYS A 117 -15.96 -15.28 -8.50
C LYS A 117 -15.49 -14.18 -9.45
N TYR A 118 -15.66 -14.40 -10.76
CA TYR A 118 -15.27 -13.43 -11.77
C TYR A 118 -16.28 -13.41 -12.91
N GLN A 119 -17.09 -12.34 -12.96
CA GLN A 119 -18.23 -12.26 -13.85
C GLN A 119 -17.87 -12.22 -15.36
N GLN A 120 -16.70 -11.67 -15.71
CA GLN A 120 -16.32 -11.48 -17.11
C GLN A 120 -15.83 -12.75 -17.84
N LEU A 121 -15.57 -13.84 -17.12
CA LEU A 121 -15.17 -15.10 -17.74
C LEU A 121 -16.35 -15.91 -18.29
N ASN A 122 -17.53 -15.30 -18.50
CA ASN A 122 -18.78 -16.00 -18.88
C ASN A 122 -19.13 -17.18 -17.95
N ARG A 123 -18.56 -17.20 -16.76
CA ARG A 123 -18.83 -18.19 -15.72
C ARG A 123 -19.57 -17.50 -14.60
N SER A 124 -20.89 -17.57 -14.63
CA SER A 124 -21.73 -17.21 -13.47
C SER A 124 -21.46 -18.10 -12.24
N GLN A 125 -20.57 -19.08 -12.36
CA GLN A 125 -20.25 -20.02 -11.32
C GLN A 125 -18.91 -19.69 -10.69
N MET A 126 -18.89 -19.74 -9.35
CA MET A 126 -17.65 -19.75 -8.60
C MET A 126 -16.82 -20.98 -8.96
N PHE A 127 -15.52 -20.83 -8.99
CA PHE A 127 -14.60 -21.96 -9.09
C PHE A 127 -13.63 -21.98 -7.91
N ARG A 128 -13.21 -23.17 -7.54
CA ARG A 128 -12.23 -23.39 -6.47
C ARG A 128 -10.84 -23.42 -7.08
N ALA A 129 -9.90 -22.76 -6.42
CA ALA A 129 -8.51 -22.70 -6.81
C ALA A 129 -7.61 -22.88 -5.59
N GLN A 130 -6.34 -23.21 -5.84
CA GLN A 130 -5.30 -23.35 -4.81
C GLN A 130 -4.19 -22.34 -5.09
N GLY A 131 -3.94 -21.45 -4.15
CA GLY A 131 -2.79 -20.55 -4.15
C GLY A 131 -1.51 -21.31 -3.77
N PRO A 132 -0.39 -21.04 -4.44
CA PRO A 132 0.90 -21.59 -4.04
C PRO A 132 1.36 -20.99 -2.71
N PHE A 133 2.20 -21.71 -2.00
CA PHE A 133 2.96 -21.14 -0.88
C PHE A 133 4.07 -20.24 -1.44
N THR A 134 4.18 -19.03 -0.93
CA THR A 134 5.23 -18.07 -1.29
C THR A 134 6.13 -17.85 -0.07
N SER A 135 7.39 -18.24 -0.17
CA SER A 135 8.38 -18.02 0.88
C SER A 135 8.97 -16.60 0.79
N ASN A 136 9.60 -16.13 1.89
CA ASN A 136 10.34 -14.86 1.86
C ASN A 136 11.45 -14.86 0.79
N GLN A 137 12.11 -16.00 0.57
CA GLN A 137 13.11 -16.14 -0.49
C GLN A 137 12.52 -15.97 -1.90
N ASP A 138 11.28 -16.42 -2.13
CA ASP A 138 10.61 -16.22 -3.41
C ASP A 138 10.27 -14.75 -3.62
N VAL A 139 9.83 -14.06 -2.56
CA VAL A 139 9.60 -12.60 -2.59
C VAL A 139 10.90 -11.86 -2.93
N GLU A 140 12.01 -12.18 -2.23
CA GLU A 140 13.32 -11.58 -2.48
C GLU A 140 13.81 -11.80 -3.93
N LYS A 141 13.63 -12.99 -4.47
CA LYS A 141 13.98 -13.29 -5.87
C LYS A 141 13.18 -12.45 -6.86
N VAL A 142 11.86 -12.33 -6.63
CA VAL A 142 10.98 -11.53 -7.50
C VAL A 142 11.37 -10.07 -7.44
N VAL A 143 11.55 -9.50 -6.24
CA VAL A 143 11.97 -8.10 -6.04
C VAL A 143 13.31 -7.84 -6.71
N SER A 144 14.32 -8.70 -6.46
CA SER A 144 15.66 -8.57 -7.07
C SER A 144 15.59 -8.62 -8.59
N SER A 145 14.74 -9.50 -9.15
CA SER A 145 14.56 -9.60 -10.60
C SER A 145 13.96 -8.31 -11.19
N TRP A 146 13.01 -7.68 -10.51
CA TRP A 146 12.44 -6.41 -10.96
C TRP A 146 13.45 -5.27 -10.86
N ILE A 147 14.22 -5.19 -9.78
CA ILE A 147 15.29 -4.19 -9.61
C ILE A 147 16.34 -4.33 -10.73
N GLN A 148 16.73 -5.57 -11.09
CA GLN A 148 17.66 -5.80 -12.18
C GLN A 148 17.12 -5.35 -13.55
N GLN A 149 15.82 -5.45 -13.78
CA GLN A 149 15.19 -5.09 -15.06
C GLN A 149 14.85 -3.61 -15.17
N ALA A 150 14.39 -3.00 -14.10
CA ALA A 150 13.80 -1.66 -14.10
C ALA A 150 14.61 -0.61 -13.30
N GLY A 151 15.66 -1.02 -12.57
CA GLY A 151 16.39 -0.18 -11.64
C GLY A 151 15.73 -0.10 -10.25
N GLU A 152 16.33 0.67 -9.37
CA GLU A 152 15.78 0.93 -8.03
C GLU A 152 14.46 1.73 -8.14
N PRO A 153 13.52 1.49 -7.22
CA PRO A 153 12.22 2.19 -7.27
C PRO A 153 12.39 3.68 -6.95
N GLU A 154 11.78 4.51 -7.77
CA GLU A 154 11.65 5.95 -7.52
C GLU A 154 10.39 6.21 -6.68
N TYR A 155 10.57 6.76 -5.49
CA TYR A 155 9.47 7.13 -4.61
C TYR A 155 9.01 8.56 -4.87
N VAL A 156 7.70 8.76 -5.04
CA VAL A 156 7.14 10.10 -5.20
C VAL A 156 7.09 10.77 -3.83
N GLU A 157 7.78 11.91 -3.70
CA GLU A 157 7.74 12.72 -2.48
C GLU A 157 6.34 13.31 -2.27
N GLY A 158 5.92 13.47 -1.01
CA GLY A 158 4.63 14.07 -0.65
C GLY A 158 3.43 13.11 -0.60
N ILE A 159 3.49 11.89 -1.18
CA ILE A 159 2.38 10.91 -1.05
C ILE A 159 2.30 10.33 0.36
N THR A 160 3.42 10.28 1.06
CA THR A 160 3.52 9.74 2.43
C THR A 160 3.47 10.81 3.52
N GLU A 161 3.43 12.07 3.14
CA GLU A 161 3.19 13.20 4.05
C GLU A 161 1.68 13.27 4.29
N SER A 162 1.19 12.40 5.14
CA SER A 162 -0.23 12.32 5.45
C SER A 162 -0.62 13.39 6.47
N GLU A 163 -1.82 13.89 6.29
CA GLU A 163 -2.70 14.69 7.11
C GLU A 163 -2.75 14.35 8.64
N GLU A 164 -1.77 13.63 9.18
CA GLU A 164 -1.65 13.41 10.62
C GLU A 164 -1.11 14.65 11.38
N GLU A 165 -0.73 15.72 10.66
CA GLU A 165 -0.35 16.99 11.27
C GLU A 165 -1.55 17.94 11.53
N GLU A 166 -2.75 17.68 10.98
CA GLU A 166 -3.91 18.56 11.18
C GLU A 166 -4.80 18.23 12.40
N SER A 167 -4.51 17.19 13.19
CA SER A 167 -5.33 16.87 14.36
C SER A 167 -4.68 17.14 15.71
N VAL A 168 -3.56 17.85 15.76
CA VAL A 168 -2.93 18.33 17.02
C VAL A 168 -2.41 19.77 16.84
N GLU A 169 -3.14 20.61 16.09
CA GLU A 169 -3.00 22.05 16.17
C GLU A 169 -4.27 22.67 16.74
N SER A 170 -4.38 22.60 18.05
CA SER A 170 -5.00 23.65 18.81
C SER A 170 -3.97 24.13 19.84
N GLU A 171 -3.56 25.40 19.62
CA GLU A 171 -2.77 26.24 20.52
C GLU A 171 -1.24 25.97 20.54
N ASP A 172 -0.46 26.59 19.69
CA ASP A 172 0.36 27.76 19.96
C ASP A 172 1.22 28.13 18.75
N SER A 173 0.90 29.30 18.20
CA SER A 173 1.74 30.04 17.28
C SER A 173 2.98 30.56 18.03
N ASP A 174 4.16 30.13 17.64
CA ASP A 174 5.24 31.08 17.34
C ASP A 174 6.45 30.34 16.74
N GLY A 175 7.09 31.01 15.75
CA GLY A 175 8.20 30.47 15.00
C GLY A 175 9.43 30.29 15.85
N SER A 176 10.10 29.19 15.64
CA SER A 176 11.57 29.08 15.54
C SER A 176 12.05 27.65 15.89
N ALA A 177 13.10 27.21 15.16
CA ALA A 177 14.10 26.22 15.56
C ALA A 177 13.61 24.77 15.74
N GLN A 178 13.99 23.96 14.79
CA GLN A 178 14.24 22.51 14.82
C GLN A 178 14.20 21.89 16.22
N GLN A 179 13.02 21.56 16.73
CA GLN A 179 12.93 20.82 17.97
C GLN A 179 13.33 19.37 17.71
N LEU A 180 14.45 18.96 18.31
CA LEU A 180 14.95 17.58 18.24
C LEU A 180 13.92 16.62 18.87
N ASP A 181 13.80 15.43 18.31
CA ASP A 181 12.93 14.39 18.89
C ASP A 181 13.35 14.08 20.33
N ALA A 182 12.39 13.84 21.22
CA ALA A 182 12.66 13.56 22.64
C ALA A 182 13.58 12.34 22.87
N LYS A 183 13.72 11.46 21.92
CA LYS A 183 14.63 10.30 21.97
C LYS A 183 15.86 10.47 21.08
N PHE A 184 16.11 11.67 20.55
CA PHE A 184 17.20 11.89 19.60
C PHE A 184 18.57 11.46 20.16
N ASP A 185 18.89 11.87 21.39
CA ASP A 185 20.17 11.53 22.04
C ASP A 185 20.34 10.01 22.23
N GLN A 186 19.27 9.29 22.58
CA GLN A 186 19.29 7.84 22.70
C GLN A 186 19.53 7.16 21.35
N VAL A 187 18.98 7.73 20.28
CA VAL A 187 19.19 7.22 18.92
C VAL A 187 20.62 7.48 18.45
N VAL A 188 21.20 8.63 18.80
CA VAL A 188 22.60 8.96 18.48
C VAL A 188 23.56 8.01 19.19
N GLU A 189 23.31 7.71 20.46
CA GLU A 189 24.11 6.74 21.23
C GLU A 189 24.02 5.32 20.64
N TYR A 190 22.81 4.89 20.28
CA TYR A 190 22.59 3.64 19.58
C TYR A 190 23.33 3.61 18.23
N ALA A 191 23.22 4.67 17.43
CA ALA A 191 23.88 4.77 16.14
C ALA A 191 25.40 4.66 16.26
N ARG A 192 26.02 5.30 17.24
CA ARG A 192 27.45 5.19 17.51
C ARG A 192 27.88 3.75 17.83
N SER A 193 27.08 3.06 18.63
CA SER A 193 27.32 1.65 18.98
C SER A 193 27.10 0.72 17.77
N TYR A 194 25.99 0.90 17.05
CA TYR A 194 25.60 0.06 15.92
C TYR A 194 26.53 0.20 14.71
N CYS A 195 26.91 1.44 14.38
CA CYS A 195 27.76 1.74 13.24
C CYS A 195 29.27 1.51 13.54
N SER A 196 29.67 1.30 14.80
CA SER A 196 31.06 1.00 15.15
C SER A 196 31.62 -0.25 14.43
N SER A 197 30.76 -1.15 13.99
CA SER A 197 31.08 -2.33 13.19
C SER A 197 31.00 -2.10 11.67
N ASN A 198 31.13 -0.86 11.21
CA ASN A 198 30.98 -0.45 9.81
C ASN A 198 29.62 -0.80 9.19
N LYS A 199 28.56 -0.79 10.01
CA LYS A 199 27.18 -1.01 9.60
C LYS A 199 26.52 0.31 9.24
N ARG A 200 25.66 0.27 8.23
CA ARG A 200 24.84 1.39 7.82
C ARG A 200 23.59 1.51 8.72
N LEU A 201 23.32 2.69 9.27
CA LEU A 201 22.06 2.98 9.96
C LEU A 201 21.00 3.31 8.92
N SER A 202 19.97 2.50 8.82
CA SER A 202 18.82 2.73 7.95
C SER A 202 17.59 3.17 8.76
N VAL A 203 16.62 3.79 8.07
CA VAL A 203 15.32 4.11 8.69
C VAL A 203 14.63 2.84 9.23
N SER A 204 14.73 1.73 8.50
CA SER A 204 14.19 0.43 8.91
C SER A 204 14.84 -0.09 10.19
N GLU A 205 16.15 0.13 10.37
CA GLU A 205 16.85 -0.25 11.60
C GLU A 205 16.34 0.54 12.80
N LEU A 206 16.10 1.85 12.64
CA LEU A 206 15.53 2.70 13.68
C LEU A 206 14.09 2.28 14.05
N GLN A 207 13.31 1.86 13.06
CA GLN A 207 11.97 1.31 13.31
C GLN A 207 12.05 0.05 14.17
N THR A 208 12.95 -0.86 13.84
CA THR A 208 13.11 -2.14 14.54
C THR A 208 13.67 -1.95 15.95
N ALA A 209 14.70 -1.12 16.09
CA ALA A 209 15.41 -0.94 17.37
C ALA A 209 14.59 -0.15 18.40
N PHE A 210 13.78 0.82 17.97
CA PHE A 210 13.06 1.72 18.85
C PHE A 210 11.54 1.60 18.79
N GLY A 211 11.00 0.77 17.89
CA GLY A 211 9.56 0.65 17.66
C GLY A 211 8.93 1.93 17.09
N PHE A 212 9.70 2.74 16.36
CA PHE A 212 9.19 3.98 15.78
C PHE A 212 8.34 3.70 14.55
N GLY A 213 7.29 4.50 14.34
CA GLY A 213 6.66 4.60 13.02
C GLY A 213 7.66 5.14 11.98
N TYR A 214 7.44 4.82 10.70
CA TYR A 214 8.35 5.18 9.60
C TYR A 214 8.69 6.68 9.58
N ASN A 215 7.70 7.56 9.71
CA ASN A 215 7.89 9.02 9.64
C ASN A 215 8.77 9.53 10.77
N ARG A 216 8.55 9.05 11.99
CA ARG A 216 9.38 9.42 13.14
C ARG A 216 10.82 8.93 12.98
N ALA A 217 11.02 7.70 12.56
CA ALA A 217 12.33 7.14 12.29
C ALA A 217 13.07 7.94 11.18
N ARG A 218 12.35 8.30 10.11
CA ARG A 218 12.87 9.10 9.00
C ARG A 218 13.22 10.51 9.41
N LYS A 219 12.37 11.17 10.24
CA LYS A 219 12.64 12.51 10.79
C LYS A 219 13.93 12.51 11.61
N ILE A 220 14.08 11.56 12.52
CA ILE A 220 15.28 11.42 13.35
C ILE A 220 16.51 11.14 12.48
N HIS A 221 16.39 10.25 11.49
CA HIS A 221 17.47 9.95 10.55
C HIS A 221 17.94 11.19 9.77
N ARG A 222 17.00 12.00 9.25
CA ARG A 222 17.31 13.30 8.61
C ARG A 222 17.93 14.31 9.58
N GLN A 223 17.48 14.38 10.83
CA GLN A 223 18.08 15.23 11.86
C GLN A 223 19.53 14.83 12.13
N MET A 224 19.84 13.54 12.15
CA MET A 224 21.22 13.04 12.31
C MET A 224 22.10 13.40 11.10
N GLN A 225 21.56 13.36 9.87
CA GLN A 225 22.27 13.82 8.67
C GLN A 225 22.52 15.34 8.73
N ALA A 226 21.51 16.13 9.08
CA ALA A 226 21.61 17.57 9.20
C ALA A 226 22.63 18.00 10.27
N GLN A 227 22.79 17.21 11.33
CA GLN A 227 23.81 17.43 12.38
C GLN A 227 25.17 16.78 12.05
N GLN A 228 25.33 16.24 10.84
CA GLN A 228 26.58 15.59 10.40
C GLN A 228 27.03 14.43 11.30
N ILE A 229 26.08 13.73 11.92
CA ILE A 229 26.34 12.53 12.71
C ILE A 229 26.50 11.32 11.80
N ILE A 230 25.67 11.24 10.75
CA ILE A 230 25.74 10.22 9.70
C ILE A 230 25.80 10.90 8.32
N ASP A 231 26.42 10.22 7.36
CA ASP A 231 26.45 10.66 5.96
C ASP A 231 25.13 10.34 5.22
N ASP A 232 25.03 10.75 3.96
CA ASP A 232 23.86 10.50 3.10
C ASP A 232 23.59 9.00 2.88
N LYS A 233 24.57 8.15 3.12
CA LYS A 233 24.46 6.70 3.03
C LYS A 233 24.11 6.03 4.35
N GLY A 234 24.08 6.78 5.45
CA GLY A 234 23.78 6.32 6.80
C GLY A 234 24.97 5.75 7.57
N PHE A 235 26.20 6.07 7.17
CA PHE A 235 27.41 5.74 7.93
C PHE A 235 27.79 6.87 8.88
N LEU A 236 28.39 6.53 10.01
CA LEU A 236 28.86 7.50 11.00
C LEU A 236 29.97 8.37 10.37
N ILE A 237 29.82 9.69 10.53
CA ILE A 237 30.87 10.65 10.19
C ILE A 237 31.81 10.74 11.40
N GLN A 238 33.10 10.44 11.19
CA GLN A 238 34.14 10.52 12.22
C GLN A 238 34.51 11.97 12.52
#